data_51cab22fac0eaae701ff0b88254ad308
#
_entry.id   51cab22fac0eaae701ff0b88254ad308
#
_cell.length_a   1.000
_cell.length_b   1.000
_cell.length_c   1.000
_cell.angle_alpha   90.00
_cell.angle_beta   90.00
_cell.angle_gamma   90.00
#
_symmetry.space_group_name_H-M   'P 1'
#
loop_
_entity.id
_entity.type
_entity.pdbx_description
1 polymer ?
#
loop_
_entity_poly.entity_id
_entity_poly.type
_entity_poly.pdbx_seq_one_letter_code
_entity_poly.pdbx_strand_id
1 'polypeptide(L)'
;MYSLLIQFYAFIVAMISPFHRKARLMRFGQWKTNSILREKIDRNAKYIWFHASSLGEFEQGRPMIEKVKAQYPEYKILLTFFSPSGYEVRKNYNGADIVCYLPFDTPYRVKKFLNLANPAVAVFIKYEFWGNYLRELKKRGIPVYIISAIFRPDQLFFQWFGVPYRKMLYCFTHLFVQDERSKELLGQYGIRNVTVYGDTRFDRVLDVRNQARELPEFERFVGERCQTLIAGSSWPQDEEILIPYFNEHPEMKLIIAPHEIHREHLMYIESLLKRPSVRLSDVMQDKSLLEGKDCLIVDSFGLLSSIYRYGTIAYIGGGFGAGIHNTLEAAVYGIPVLFGPRFQKFKEARDLIKVGGGFSVASKDEFVAKMDELLTYAEVLKAAGESAGQFVKGNAGATDGILKELAL
;
A
#
# COMPACT_ATOMS: atom_id res chain seq x y z
N MET A 1 -27.35 -5.20 17.86
CA MET A 1 -26.35 -6.29 17.62
C MET A 1 -24.99 -5.73 17.24
N TYR A 2 -24.82 -4.98 16.12
CA TYR A 2 -23.54 -4.40 15.69
C TYR A 2 -22.78 -3.62 16.78
N SER A 3 -23.43 -2.64 17.42
CA SER A 3 -22.80 -1.83 18.47
C SER A 3 -22.37 -2.65 19.71
N LEU A 4 -23.08 -3.72 20.03
CA LEU A 4 -22.71 -4.64 21.10
C LEU A 4 -21.45 -5.44 20.76
N LEU A 5 -21.32 -5.89 19.50
CA LEU A 5 -20.12 -6.59 19.03
C LEU A 5 -18.90 -5.65 19.09
N ILE A 6 -19.06 -4.40 18.69
CA ILE A 6 -17.97 -3.41 18.77
C ILE A 6 -17.61 -3.08 20.22
N GLN A 7 -18.58 -3.00 21.12
CA GLN A 7 -18.31 -2.81 22.57
C GLN A 7 -17.56 -4.00 23.15
N PHE A 8 -17.98 -5.22 22.78
CA PHE A 8 -17.29 -6.44 23.20
C PHE A 8 -15.85 -6.49 22.66
N TYR A 9 -15.65 -6.15 21.39
CA TYR A 9 -14.31 -6.04 20.81
C TYR A 9 -13.45 -4.99 21.55
N ALA A 10 -14.01 -3.81 21.84
CA ALA A 10 -13.31 -2.78 22.61
C ALA A 10 -12.95 -3.25 24.03
N PHE A 11 -13.81 -4.06 24.65
CA PHE A 11 -13.55 -4.69 25.96
C PHE A 11 -12.40 -5.70 25.86
N ILE A 12 -12.39 -6.59 24.84
CA ILE A 12 -11.29 -7.54 24.61
C ILE A 12 -9.96 -6.81 24.45
N VAL A 13 -9.95 -5.77 23.61
CA VAL A 13 -8.73 -4.94 23.41
C VAL A 13 -8.27 -4.32 24.73
N ALA A 14 -9.20 -3.87 25.58
CA ALA A 14 -8.86 -3.31 26.88
C ALA A 14 -8.25 -4.36 27.82
N MET A 15 -8.77 -5.59 27.81
CA MET A 15 -8.26 -6.71 28.62
C MET A 15 -6.87 -7.18 28.16
N ILE A 16 -6.64 -7.23 26.87
CA ILE A 16 -5.37 -7.70 26.29
C ILE A 16 -4.28 -6.60 26.32
N SER A 17 -4.68 -5.33 26.40
CA SER A 17 -3.76 -4.19 26.26
C SER A 17 -2.57 -4.17 27.25
N PRO A 18 -2.62 -4.70 28.48
CA PRO A 18 -1.45 -4.79 29.34
C PRO A 18 -0.36 -5.73 28.79
N PHE A 19 -0.78 -6.79 28.12
CA PHE A 19 0.10 -7.89 27.67
C PHE A 19 0.51 -7.78 26.19
N HIS A 20 -0.25 -7.02 25.39
CA HIS A 20 -0.03 -6.96 23.93
C HIS A 20 0.27 -5.54 23.47
N ARG A 21 1.50 -5.30 22.97
CA ARG A 21 2.01 -3.97 22.58
C ARG A 21 1.08 -3.22 21.62
N LYS A 22 0.59 -3.88 20.54
CA LYS A 22 -0.31 -3.24 19.56
C LYS A 22 -1.64 -2.82 20.17
N ALA A 23 -2.25 -3.68 21.00
CA ALA A 23 -3.49 -3.37 21.70
C ALA A 23 -3.32 -2.19 22.66
N ARG A 24 -2.18 -2.14 23.37
CA ARG A 24 -1.83 -1.03 24.26
C ARG A 24 -1.70 0.28 23.52
N LEU A 25 -0.95 0.33 22.40
CA LEU A 25 -0.80 1.52 21.58
C LEU A 25 -2.14 2.02 21.05
N MET A 26 -2.98 1.11 20.53
CA MET A 26 -4.31 1.44 20.03
C MET A 26 -5.20 2.02 21.14
N ARG A 27 -5.27 1.37 22.30
CA ARG A 27 -6.10 1.82 23.43
C ARG A 27 -5.72 3.22 23.91
N PHE A 28 -4.43 3.42 24.20
CA PHE A 28 -3.94 4.72 24.68
C PHE A 28 -4.00 5.80 23.61
N GLY A 29 -3.70 5.46 22.34
CA GLY A 29 -3.81 6.40 21.23
C GLY A 29 -5.25 6.88 21.02
N GLN A 30 -6.21 5.97 21.02
CA GLN A 30 -7.64 6.34 20.92
C GLN A 30 -8.14 7.17 22.11
N TRP A 31 -7.61 6.94 23.31
CA TRP A 31 -7.95 7.76 24.47
C TRP A 31 -7.50 9.20 24.32
N LYS A 32 -6.31 9.41 23.74
CA LYS A 32 -5.75 10.74 23.48
C LYS A 32 -6.47 11.51 22.35
N THR A 33 -7.21 10.84 21.47
CA THR A 33 -7.83 11.47 20.29
C THR A 33 -8.67 12.68 20.63
N ASN A 34 -9.52 12.60 21.67
CA ASN A 34 -10.36 13.72 22.06
C ASN A 34 -9.57 14.94 22.58
N SER A 35 -8.43 14.71 23.23
CA SER A 35 -7.53 15.78 23.68
C SER A 35 -6.86 16.45 22.48
N ILE A 36 -6.34 15.63 21.56
CA ILE A 36 -5.72 16.12 20.31
C ILE A 36 -6.70 16.99 19.52
N LEU A 37 -7.95 16.53 19.37
CA LEU A 37 -8.95 17.29 18.63
C LEU A 37 -9.32 18.61 19.32
N ARG A 38 -9.47 18.61 20.66
CA ARG A 38 -9.77 19.85 21.40
C ARG A 38 -8.67 20.89 21.29
N GLU A 39 -7.41 20.44 21.24
CA GLU A 39 -6.24 21.30 21.16
C GLU A 39 -6.01 21.83 19.74
N LYS A 40 -6.20 20.97 18.72
CA LYS A 40 -5.75 21.25 17.34
C LYS A 40 -6.87 21.66 16.38
N ILE A 41 -8.13 21.36 16.69
CA ILE A 41 -9.25 21.73 15.80
C ILE A 41 -9.45 23.25 15.83
N ASP A 42 -9.30 23.86 14.67
CA ASP A 42 -9.75 25.22 14.41
C ASP A 42 -11.23 25.22 14.03
N ARG A 43 -12.08 25.80 14.86
CA ARG A 43 -13.54 25.80 14.66
C ARG A 43 -14.00 26.66 13.48
N ASN A 44 -13.13 27.54 12.99
CA ASN A 44 -13.42 28.40 11.86
C ASN A 44 -13.01 27.75 10.53
N ALA A 45 -12.23 26.68 10.56
CA ALA A 45 -11.78 25.97 9.36
C ALA A 45 -12.74 24.85 8.98
N LYS A 46 -12.83 24.59 7.67
CA LYS A 46 -13.50 23.40 7.13
C LYS A 46 -12.52 22.24 7.07
N TYR A 47 -12.93 21.08 7.55
CA TYR A 47 -12.09 19.87 7.53
C TYR A 47 -12.61 18.84 6.55
N ILE A 48 -11.72 18.28 5.74
CA ILE A 48 -11.96 17.00 5.05
C ILE A 48 -11.34 15.91 5.93
N TRP A 49 -12.17 14.96 6.33
CA TRP A 49 -11.74 13.84 7.15
C TRP A 49 -11.43 12.62 6.27
N PHE A 50 -10.15 12.21 6.25
CA PHE A 50 -9.71 10.95 5.66
C PHE A 50 -9.55 9.88 6.74
N HIS A 51 -10.03 8.68 6.46
CA HIS A 51 -9.85 7.52 7.33
C HIS A 51 -9.22 6.35 6.59
N ALA A 52 -8.10 5.86 7.12
CA ALA A 52 -7.41 4.64 6.71
C ALA A 52 -7.19 3.75 7.92
N SER A 53 -7.48 2.44 7.85
CA SER A 53 -7.26 1.57 9.00
C SER A 53 -5.79 1.33 9.27
N SER A 54 -4.99 1.18 8.22
CA SER A 54 -3.60 0.75 8.25
C SER A 54 -2.69 1.60 7.35
N LEU A 55 -1.38 1.32 7.40
CA LEU A 55 -0.40 1.96 6.52
C LEU A 55 -0.68 1.68 5.04
N GLY A 56 -1.05 0.43 4.68
CA GLY A 56 -1.33 0.07 3.29
C GLY A 56 -2.52 0.81 2.69
N GLU A 57 -3.58 1.01 3.48
CA GLU A 57 -4.74 1.81 3.07
C GLU A 57 -4.40 3.29 2.99
N PHE A 58 -3.57 3.79 3.92
CA PHE A 58 -3.08 5.17 3.84
C PHE A 58 -2.33 5.41 2.53
N GLU A 59 -1.41 4.54 2.12
CA GLU A 59 -0.67 4.72 0.85
C GLU A 59 -1.63 4.71 -0.35
N GLN A 60 -2.76 4.03 -0.26
CA GLN A 60 -3.82 4.05 -1.26
C GLN A 60 -4.61 5.38 -1.27
N GLY A 61 -4.84 5.97 -0.09
CA GLY A 61 -5.52 7.27 0.04
C GLY A 61 -4.60 8.48 -0.13
N ARG A 62 -3.30 8.29 -0.03
CA ARG A 62 -2.31 9.36 -0.01
C ARG A 62 -2.33 10.27 -1.25
N PRO A 63 -2.46 9.77 -2.49
CA PRO A 63 -2.58 10.64 -3.66
C PRO A 63 -3.75 11.61 -3.57
N MET A 64 -4.89 11.12 -3.04
CA MET A 64 -6.07 11.96 -2.83
C MET A 64 -5.80 13.05 -1.77
N ILE A 65 -5.19 12.69 -0.65
CA ILE A 65 -4.85 13.63 0.43
C ILE A 65 -3.91 14.72 -0.09
N GLU A 66 -2.85 14.35 -0.82
CA GLU A 66 -1.85 15.28 -1.37
C GLU A 66 -2.49 16.22 -2.42
N LYS A 67 -3.33 15.70 -3.32
CA LYS A 67 -4.04 16.53 -4.31
C LYS A 67 -5.07 17.46 -3.69
N VAL A 68 -5.85 16.98 -2.72
CA VAL A 68 -6.79 17.83 -1.97
C VAL A 68 -6.05 18.98 -1.29
N LYS A 69 -4.94 18.69 -0.61
CA LYS A 69 -4.15 19.72 0.06
C LYS A 69 -3.58 20.76 -0.90
N ALA A 70 -3.19 20.34 -2.10
CA ALA A 70 -2.62 21.22 -3.12
C ALA A 70 -3.67 22.08 -3.84
N GLN A 71 -4.84 21.50 -4.14
CA GLN A 71 -5.87 22.14 -4.98
C GLN A 71 -6.95 22.89 -4.18
N TYR A 72 -7.16 22.52 -2.90
CA TYR A 72 -8.18 23.07 -2.03
C TYR A 72 -7.58 23.56 -0.70
N PRO A 73 -6.71 24.59 -0.73
CA PRO A 73 -5.97 25.08 0.44
C PRO A 73 -6.88 25.67 1.53
N GLU A 74 -8.13 25.98 1.22
CA GLU A 74 -9.15 26.45 2.17
C GLU A 74 -9.62 25.34 3.12
N TYR A 75 -9.39 24.08 2.77
CA TYR A 75 -9.70 22.95 3.64
C TYR A 75 -8.47 22.49 4.43
N LYS A 76 -8.70 22.20 5.70
CA LYS A 76 -7.73 21.48 6.54
C LYS A 76 -8.01 19.98 6.48
N ILE A 77 -7.00 19.18 6.66
CA ILE A 77 -7.08 17.72 6.58
C ILE A 77 -6.99 17.10 7.96
N LEU A 78 -8.03 16.36 8.33
CA LEU A 78 -8.03 15.44 9.46
C LEU A 78 -7.80 14.03 8.96
N LEU A 79 -6.70 13.40 9.36
CA LEU A 79 -6.36 12.02 9.03
C LEU A 79 -6.49 11.13 10.27
N THR A 80 -7.23 10.05 10.15
CA THR A 80 -7.38 9.08 11.24
C THR A 80 -6.92 7.69 10.84
N PHE A 81 -6.30 6.99 11.81
CA PHE A 81 -5.92 5.59 11.70
C PHE A 81 -6.64 4.75 12.75
N PHE A 82 -6.94 3.50 12.41
CA PHE A 82 -7.44 2.57 13.41
C PHE A 82 -6.32 1.70 14.00
N SER A 83 -5.38 1.25 13.16
CA SER A 83 -4.26 0.40 13.55
C SER A 83 -3.01 1.20 13.91
N PRO A 84 -2.22 0.73 14.89
CA PRO A 84 -0.89 1.27 15.18
C PRO A 84 0.07 1.24 13.99
N SER A 85 -0.07 0.28 13.07
CA SER A 85 0.78 0.18 11.88
C SER A 85 0.71 1.41 10.97
N GLY A 86 -0.44 2.07 10.90
CA GLY A 86 -0.59 3.34 10.19
C GLY A 86 -0.18 4.54 11.06
N TYR A 87 -0.75 4.64 12.24
CA TYR A 87 -0.56 5.82 13.10
C TYR A 87 0.90 6.01 13.53
N GLU A 88 1.57 4.97 14.05
CA GLU A 88 2.94 5.12 14.59
C GLU A 88 3.94 5.51 13.50
N VAL A 89 3.70 5.10 12.25
CA VAL A 89 4.55 5.45 11.10
C VAL A 89 4.20 6.84 10.55
N ARG A 90 2.93 7.26 10.61
CA ARG A 90 2.43 8.47 9.94
C ARG A 90 1.91 9.57 10.88
N LYS A 91 2.09 9.46 12.19
CA LYS A 91 1.64 10.47 13.17
C LYS A 91 2.19 11.89 12.94
N ASN A 92 3.32 12.00 12.25
CA ASN A 92 3.95 13.27 11.87
C ASN A 92 3.84 13.53 10.35
N TYR A 93 2.82 13.02 9.69
CA TYR A 93 2.63 13.21 8.26
C TYR A 93 2.25 14.67 7.94
N ASN A 94 3.12 15.35 7.20
CA ASN A 94 2.96 16.78 6.86
C ASN A 94 1.82 17.07 5.86
N GLY A 95 1.27 16.04 5.22
CA GLY A 95 0.13 16.16 4.32
C GLY A 95 -1.20 16.35 5.04
N ALA A 96 -1.25 16.16 6.37
CA ALA A 96 -2.47 16.36 7.18
C ALA A 96 -2.22 17.35 8.32
N ASP A 97 -3.21 18.19 8.63
CA ASP A 97 -3.15 19.19 9.70
C ASP A 97 -3.31 18.53 11.07
N ILE A 98 -4.11 17.48 11.13
CA ILE A 98 -4.31 16.69 12.35
C ILE A 98 -4.24 15.21 12.00
N VAL A 99 -3.41 14.46 12.73
CA VAL A 99 -3.34 13.00 12.66
C VAL A 99 -3.67 12.42 14.04
N CYS A 100 -4.65 11.50 14.10
CA CYS A 100 -5.03 10.83 15.35
C CYS A 100 -5.58 9.43 15.11
N TYR A 101 -5.81 8.68 16.19
CA TYR A 101 -6.53 7.42 16.09
C TYR A 101 -8.03 7.63 15.93
N LEU A 102 -8.70 6.76 15.16
CA LEU A 102 -10.15 6.69 15.16
C LEU A 102 -10.63 5.99 16.45
N PRO A 103 -11.48 6.63 17.27
CA PRO A 103 -12.10 5.94 18.42
C PRO A 103 -12.97 4.76 17.99
N PHE A 104 -13.09 3.74 18.84
CA PHE A 104 -13.97 2.60 18.59
C PHE A 104 -15.36 3.05 18.18
N ASP A 105 -15.96 2.36 17.21
CA ASP A 105 -17.24 2.65 16.58
C ASP A 105 -18.42 2.37 17.51
N THR A 106 -18.45 3.00 18.69
CA THR A 106 -19.57 2.95 19.64
C THR A 106 -20.37 4.25 19.59
N PRO A 107 -21.70 4.22 19.76
CA PRO A 107 -22.55 5.41 19.57
C PRO A 107 -22.10 6.65 20.35
N TYR A 108 -21.66 6.48 21.59
CA TYR A 108 -21.18 7.58 22.43
C TYR A 108 -19.87 8.18 21.92
N ARG A 109 -18.88 7.31 21.59
CA ARG A 109 -17.57 7.78 21.11
C ARG A 109 -17.65 8.44 19.75
N VAL A 110 -18.49 7.89 18.85
CA VAL A 110 -18.76 8.46 17.53
C VAL A 110 -19.33 9.86 17.64
N LYS A 111 -20.40 10.05 18.43
CA LYS A 111 -20.99 11.39 18.64
C LYS A 111 -19.98 12.37 19.20
N LYS A 112 -19.19 11.94 20.19
CA LYS A 112 -18.17 12.81 20.81
C LYS A 112 -17.08 13.20 19.81
N PHE A 113 -16.57 12.25 19.00
CA PHE A 113 -15.59 12.50 17.97
C PHE A 113 -16.15 13.48 16.92
N LEU A 114 -17.32 13.20 16.37
CA LEU A 114 -17.93 14.04 15.33
C LEU A 114 -18.35 15.44 15.83
N ASN A 115 -18.67 15.59 17.13
CA ASN A 115 -18.91 16.91 17.72
C ASN A 115 -17.61 17.75 17.83
N LEU A 116 -16.46 17.10 17.97
CA LEU A 116 -15.17 17.79 18.03
C LEU A 116 -14.62 18.04 16.62
N ALA A 117 -14.63 17.02 15.78
CA ALA A 117 -14.04 17.06 14.44
C ALA A 117 -14.88 17.88 13.44
N ASN A 118 -16.21 17.76 13.52
CA ASN A 118 -17.19 18.43 12.66
C ASN A 118 -16.74 18.55 11.18
N PRO A 119 -16.43 17.41 10.49
CA PRO A 119 -15.90 17.49 9.14
C PRO A 119 -16.96 17.98 8.15
N ALA A 120 -16.52 18.73 7.14
CA ALA A 120 -17.38 19.13 6.01
C ALA A 120 -17.63 17.93 5.08
N VAL A 121 -16.64 17.05 4.93
CA VAL A 121 -16.67 15.85 4.10
C VAL A 121 -15.90 14.73 4.78
N ALA A 122 -16.34 13.48 4.63
CA ALA A 122 -15.62 12.30 5.10
C ALA A 122 -15.27 11.36 3.95
N VAL A 123 -14.02 10.93 3.87
CA VAL A 123 -13.51 10.01 2.85
C VAL A 123 -12.90 8.77 3.53
N PHE A 124 -13.51 7.62 3.28
CA PHE A 124 -13.05 6.33 3.77
C PHE A 124 -12.28 5.58 2.69
N ILE A 125 -11.21 4.87 3.07
CA ILE A 125 -10.33 4.23 2.10
C ILE A 125 -10.55 2.73 2.14
N LYS A 126 -10.88 2.14 0.99
CA LYS A 126 -10.93 0.70 0.71
C LYS A 126 -12.04 -0.07 1.47
N TYR A 127 -11.77 -0.60 2.67
CA TYR A 127 -12.67 -1.53 3.39
C TYR A 127 -13.22 -0.96 4.70
N GLU A 128 -13.28 0.34 4.83
CA GLU A 128 -13.60 1.01 6.07
C GLU A 128 -15.11 1.24 6.23
N PHE A 129 -15.81 0.24 6.76
CA PHE A 129 -17.26 0.22 6.94
C PHE A 129 -17.65 0.33 8.42
N TRP A 130 -17.50 1.52 9.00
CA TRP A 130 -17.77 1.81 10.41
C TRP A 130 -19.23 2.25 10.62
N GLY A 131 -20.09 1.30 10.98
CA GLY A 131 -21.54 1.44 10.91
C GLY A 131 -22.14 2.55 11.75
N ASN A 132 -21.60 2.87 12.95
CA ASN A 132 -22.11 3.98 13.75
C ASN A 132 -21.58 5.32 13.22
N TYR A 133 -20.33 5.40 12.75
CA TYR A 133 -19.81 6.59 12.06
C TYR A 133 -20.62 6.90 10.81
N LEU A 134 -20.83 5.93 9.94
CA LEU A 134 -21.57 6.11 8.70
C LEU A 134 -23.02 6.59 8.95
N ARG A 135 -23.71 5.97 9.91
CA ARG A 135 -25.08 6.40 10.27
C ARG A 135 -25.13 7.80 10.88
N GLU A 136 -24.18 8.13 11.73
CA GLU A 136 -24.15 9.46 12.37
C GLU A 136 -23.78 10.56 11.38
N LEU A 137 -22.84 10.31 10.46
CA LEU A 137 -22.49 11.22 9.36
C LEU A 137 -23.70 11.46 8.46
N LYS A 138 -24.39 10.41 8.02
CA LYS A 138 -25.62 10.53 7.22
C LYS A 138 -26.69 11.34 7.96
N LYS A 139 -26.90 11.08 9.26
CA LYS A 139 -27.85 11.82 10.09
C LYS A 139 -27.54 13.32 10.16
N ARG A 140 -26.26 13.68 10.11
CA ARG A 140 -25.80 15.09 10.14
C ARG A 140 -25.79 15.73 8.76
N GLY A 141 -26.12 15.00 7.69
CA GLY A 141 -26.06 15.49 6.31
C GLY A 141 -24.63 15.72 5.81
N ILE A 142 -23.62 15.10 6.46
CA ILE A 142 -22.21 15.20 6.05
C ILE A 142 -21.98 14.22 4.89
N PRO A 143 -21.50 14.69 3.72
CA PRO A 143 -21.15 13.81 2.62
C PRO A 143 -20.09 12.78 2.99
N VAL A 144 -20.33 11.52 2.63
CA VAL A 144 -19.43 10.41 2.92
C VAL A 144 -19.10 9.68 1.64
N TYR A 145 -17.82 9.54 1.38
CA TYR A 145 -17.28 8.84 0.20
C TYR A 145 -16.45 7.65 0.63
N ILE A 146 -16.44 6.60 -0.19
CA ILE A 146 -15.44 5.53 -0.09
C ILE A 146 -14.67 5.49 -1.40
N ILE A 147 -13.34 5.41 -1.31
CA ILE A 147 -12.44 5.40 -2.47
C ILE A 147 -11.68 4.08 -2.57
N SER A 148 -11.35 3.69 -3.79
CA SER A 148 -10.60 2.47 -4.10
C SER A 148 -11.21 1.21 -3.45
N ALA A 149 -12.52 1.16 -3.30
CA ALA A 149 -13.22 0.01 -2.73
C ALA A 149 -13.30 -1.14 -3.73
N ILE A 150 -13.26 -2.37 -3.22
CA ILE A 150 -13.50 -3.57 -4.01
C ILE A 150 -14.51 -4.46 -3.29
N PHE A 151 -15.50 -4.94 -4.02
CA PHE A 151 -16.55 -5.77 -3.47
C PHE A 151 -16.51 -7.17 -4.04
N ARG A 152 -16.75 -8.17 -3.18
CA ARG A 152 -16.76 -9.59 -3.54
C ARG A 152 -18.02 -10.27 -2.99
N PRO A 153 -18.56 -11.27 -3.70
CA PRO A 153 -19.80 -11.94 -3.30
C PRO A 153 -19.74 -12.63 -1.93
N ASP A 154 -18.54 -13.05 -1.49
CA ASP A 154 -18.29 -13.68 -0.20
C ASP A 154 -18.34 -12.72 0.99
N GLN A 155 -18.34 -11.41 0.75
CA GLN A 155 -18.40 -10.43 1.81
C GLN A 155 -19.76 -10.40 2.51
N LEU A 156 -19.71 -10.07 3.81
CA LEU A 156 -20.87 -10.09 4.72
C LEU A 156 -22.11 -9.31 4.21
N PHE A 157 -21.88 -8.23 3.45
CA PHE A 157 -22.95 -7.40 2.88
C PHE A 157 -23.86 -8.16 1.91
N PHE A 158 -23.34 -9.17 1.24
CA PHE A 158 -24.01 -9.91 0.16
C PHE A 158 -24.55 -11.27 0.60
N GLN A 159 -24.30 -11.65 1.86
CA GLN A 159 -24.85 -12.86 2.44
C GLN A 159 -26.34 -12.66 2.79
N TRP A 160 -27.13 -13.75 2.83
CA TRP A 160 -28.55 -13.69 3.15
C TRP A 160 -28.86 -13.07 4.51
N PHE A 161 -27.96 -13.24 5.51
CA PHE A 161 -28.06 -12.65 6.85
C PHE A 161 -27.38 -11.26 6.95
N GLY A 162 -26.77 -10.79 5.87
CA GLY A 162 -25.97 -9.55 5.81
C GLY A 162 -26.79 -8.25 5.68
N VAL A 163 -28.11 -8.31 5.67
CA VAL A 163 -29.01 -7.14 5.51
C VAL A 163 -28.67 -5.99 6.47
N PRO A 164 -28.42 -6.20 7.78
CA PRO A 164 -28.05 -5.11 8.70
C PRO A 164 -26.75 -4.42 8.33
N TYR A 165 -25.79 -5.15 7.77
CA TYR A 165 -24.49 -4.64 7.32
C TYR A 165 -24.63 -3.92 5.99
N ARG A 166 -25.44 -4.43 5.07
CA ARG A 166 -25.75 -3.79 3.78
C ARG A 166 -26.32 -2.39 3.96
N LYS A 167 -27.10 -2.15 5.01
CA LYS A 167 -27.62 -0.82 5.36
C LYS A 167 -26.52 0.23 5.54
N MET A 168 -25.28 -0.17 5.83
CA MET A 168 -24.14 0.75 5.93
C MET A 168 -23.75 1.31 4.56
N LEU A 169 -23.87 0.51 3.49
CA LEU A 169 -23.54 0.91 2.13
C LEU A 169 -24.43 2.05 1.63
N TYR A 170 -25.70 2.09 2.05
CA TYR A 170 -26.62 3.20 1.72
C TYR A 170 -26.35 4.49 2.51
N CYS A 171 -25.35 4.49 3.40
CA CYS A 171 -24.94 5.70 4.10
C CYS A 171 -23.93 6.53 3.30
N PHE A 172 -23.28 5.94 2.31
CA PHE A 172 -22.35 6.67 1.46
C PHE A 172 -23.09 7.57 0.48
N THR A 173 -22.58 8.79 0.30
CA THR A 173 -23.00 9.71 -0.75
C THR A 173 -22.62 9.14 -2.11
N HIS A 174 -21.40 8.61 -2.24
CA HIS A 174 -20.93 7.91 -3.43
C HIS A 174 -19.87 6.85 -3.08
N LEU A 175 -19.81 5.79 -3.88
CA LEU A 175 -18.83 4.71 -3.75
C LEU A 175 -17.96 4.69 -5.01
N PHE A 176 -16.67 4.94 -4.86
CA PHE A 176 -15.70 4.84 -5.95
C PHE A 176 -14.98 3.49 -5.85
N VAL A 177 -15.24 2.62 -6.82
CA VAL A 177 -14.82 1.23 -6.82
C VAL A 177 -13.71 0.97 -7.83
N GLN A 178 -12.98 -0.15 -7.62
CA GLN A 178 -11.84 -0.50 -8.46
C GLN A 178 -12.21 -1.18 -9.77
N ASP A 179 -13.38 -1.81 -9.87
CA ASP A 179 -13.76 -2.61 -11.06
C ASP A 179 -15.27 -2.66 -11.28
N GLU A 180 -15.64 -2.97 -12.53
CA GLU A 180 -17.04 -3.12 -12.95
C GLU A 180 -17.77 -4.24 -12.19
N ARG A 181 -17.06 -5.32 -11.84
CA ARG A 181 -17.64 -6.42 -11.06
C ARG A 181 -18.16 -5.95 -9.69
N SER A 182 -17.41 -5.04 -9.03
CA SER A 182 -17.85 -4.41 -7.77
C SER A 182 -19.11 -3.56 -7.99
N LYS A 183 -19.17 -2.79 -9.08
CA LYS A 183 -20.32 -1.95 -9.43
C LYS A 183 -21.55 -2.80 -9.75
N GLU A 184 -21.41 -3.83 -10.57
CA GLU A 184 -22.48 -4.77 -10.91
C GLU A 184 -23.03 -5.45 -9.64
N LEU A 185 -22.14 -5.94 -8.77
CA LEU A 185 -22.52 -6.57 -7.51
C LEU A 185 -23.32 -5.63 -6.61
N LEU A 186 -22.88 -4.39 -6.45
CA LEU A 186 -23.60 -3.36 -5.69
C LEU A 186 -24.96 -3.04 -6.33
N GLY A 187 -25.01 -2.97 -7.67
CA GLY A 187 -26.23 -2.74 -8.46
C GLY A 187 -27.30 -3.81 -8.23
N GLN A 188 -26.92 -5.09 -8.09
CA GLN A 188 -27.85 -6.20 -7.77
C GLN A 188 -28.61 -5.99 -6.45
N TYR A 189 -28.03 -5.21 -5.54
CA TYR A 189 -28.63 -4.86 -4.25
C TYR A 189 -29.18 -3.43 -4.20
N GLY A 190 -29.38 -2.78 -5.37
CA GLY A 190 -30.01 -1.46 -5.48
C GLY A 190 -29.13 -0.27 -5.11
N ILE A 191 -27.81 -0.47 -4.97
CA ILE A 191 -26.85 0.61 -4.70
C ILE A 191 -26.36 1.14 -6.07
N ARG A 192 -26.82 2.34 -6.46
CA ARG A 192 -26.59 2.92 -7.79
C ARG A 192 -25.61 4.08 -7.83
N ASN A 193 -25.32 4.69 -6.68
CA ASN A 193 -24.35 5.79 -6.52
C ASN A 193 -22.92 5.23 -6.51
N VAL A 194 -22.51 4.60 -7.62
CA VAL A 194 -21.25 3.89 -7.77
C VAL A 194 -20.58 4.26 -9.09
N THR A 195 -19.34 4.73 -9.03
CA THR A 195 -18.49 4.97 -10.21
C THR A 195 -17.23 4.11 -10.15
N VAL A 196 -16.80 3.57 -11.28
CA VAL A 196 -15.54 2.83 -11.40
C VAL A 196 -14.44 3.79 -11.83
N TYR A 197 -13.49 4.03 -10.95
CA TYR A 197 -12.30 4.82 -11.24
C TYR A 197 -10.99 4.02 -11.13
N GLY A 198 -11.04 2.83 -10.52
CA GLY A 198 -9.84 2.02 -10.33
C GLY A 198 -9.19 2.21 -8.95
N ASP A 199 -7.92 1.91 -8.91
CA ASP A 199 -7.12 1.92 -7.68
C ASP A 199 -6.13 3.10 -7.70
N THR A 200 -6.24 3.97 -6.73
CA THR A 200 -5.37 5.16 -6.57
C THR A 200 -3.90 4.82 -6.35
N ARG A 201 -3.55 3.55 -6.09
CA ARG A 201 -2.15 3.11 -6.02
C ARG A 201 -1.43 3.23 -7.37
N PHE A 202 -2.15 3.14 -8.50
CA PHE A 202 -1.56 3.37 -9.82
C PHE A 202 -1.09 4.82 -9.98
N ASP A 203 -1.90 5.78 -9.53
CA ASP A 203 -1.50 7.19 -9.49
C ASP A 203 -0.30 7.38 -8.57
N ARG A 204 -0.33 6.73 -7.39
CA ARG A 204 0.75 6.84 -6.40
C ARG A 204 2.11 6.42 -6.94
N VAL A 205 2.18 5.28 -7.62
CA VAL A 205 3.47 4.79 -8.15
C VAL A 205 3.99 5.64 -9.31
N LEU A 206 3.09 6.23 -10.11
CA LEU A 206 3.46 7.22 -11.13
C LEU A 206 4.01 8.50 -10.50
N ASP A 207 3.37 9.03 -9.47
CA ASP A 207 3.84 10.21 -8.76
C ASP A 207 5.21 9.97 -8.13
N VAL A 208 5.39 8.81 -7.48
CA VAL A 208 6.70 8.41 -6.90
C VAL A 208 7.76 8.31 -7.98
N ARG A 209 7.46 7.66 -9.12
CA ARG A 209 8.38 7.55 -10.25
C ARG A 209 8.78 8.93 -10.79
N ASN A 210 7.81 9.84 -10.96
CA ASN A 210 8.06 11.17 -11.51
C ASN A 210 8.86 12.06 -10.55
N GLN A 211 8.73 11.83 -9.25
CA GLN A 211 9.45 12.53 -8.18
C GLN A 211 10.72 11.77 -7.72
N ALA A 212 10.98 10.60 -8.29
CA ALA A 212 12.10 9.76 -7.89
C ALA A 212 13.43 10.49 -8.10
N ARG A 213 14.19 10.59 -7.02
CA ARG A 213 15.54 11.19 -7.04
C ARG A 213 16.49 10.25 -7.78
N GLU A 214 17.46 10.83 -8.44
CA GLU A 214 18.62 10.10 -8.89
C GLU A 214 19.40 9.60 -7.67
N LEU A 215 19.88 8.37 -7.76
CA LEU A 215 20.67 7.72 -6.72
C LEU A 215 22.03 7.36 -7.34
N PRO A 216 23.02 8.28 -7.30
CA PRO A 216 24.28 8.11 -8.03
C PRO A 216 25.05 6.84 -7.65
N GLU A 217 24.90 6.37 -6.40
CA GLU A 217 25.52 5.13 -5.91
C GLU A 217 24.96 3.90 -6.65
N PHE A 218 23.66 3.89 -6.93
CA PHE A 218 23.01 2.82 -7.68
C PHE A 218 23.35 2.87 -9.15
N GLU A 219 23.38 4.06 -9.75
CA GLU A 219 23.79 4.25 -11.13
C GLU A 219 25.23 3.81 -11.35
N ARG A 220 26.16 4.18 -10.46
CA ARG A 220 27.54 3.73 -10.50
C ARG A 220 27.65 2.21 -10.29
N PHE A 221 26.82 1.64 -9.42
CA PHE A 221 26.82 0.20 -9.15
C PHE A 221 26.40 -0.61 -10.37
N VAL A 222 25.29 -0.23 -11.04
CA VAL A 222 24.80 -0.98 -12.22
C VAL A 222 25.70 -0.80 -13.44
N GLY A 223 26.25 0.41 -13.68
CA GLY A 223 27.01 0.74 -14.88
C GLY A 223 26.13 0.76 -16.14
N GLU A 224 26.76 0.91 -17.32
CA GLU A 224 26.03 1.20 -18.55
C GLU A 224 25.30 0.01 -19.20
N ARG A 225 25.63 -1.25 -18.91
CA ARG A 225 25.11 -2.44 -19.64
C ARG A 225 24.97 -3.70 -18.78
N CYS A 226 24.76 -3.58 -17.51
CA CYS A 226 24.67 -4.76 -16.66
C CYS A 226 23.21 -5.22 -16.48
N GLN A 227 22.95 -6.48 -16.72
CA GLN A 227 21.68 -7.11 -16.34
C GLN A 227 21.56 -7.08 -14.82
N THR A 228 20.55 -6.37 -14.30
CA THR A 228 20.40 -6.17 -12.86
C THR A 228 19.07 -6.72 -12.38
N LEU A 229 19.14 -7.72 -11.49
CA LEU A 229 17.98 -8.19 -10.74
C LEU A 229 17.80 -7.34 -9.49
N ILE A 230 16.59 -6.80 -9.29
CA ILE A 230 16.23 -6.12 -8.06
C ILE A 230 15.25 -6.98 -7.27
N ALA A 231 15.70 -7.50 -6.14
CA ALA A 231 14.88 -8.25 -5.20
C ALA A 231 14.36 -7.32 -4.12
N GLY A 232 13.08 -6.91 -4.24
CA GLY A 232 12.45 -5.97 -3.31
C GLY A 232 11.57 -6.66 -2.27
N SER A 233 11.72 -6.26 -1.01
CA SER A 233 10.99 -6.81 0.15
C SER A 233 11.14 -8.34 0.25
N SER A 234 12.36 -8.84 0.02
CA SER A 234 12.65 -10.28 0.07
C SER A 234 12.56 -10.85 1.49
N TRP A 235 12.28 -12.12 1.57
CA TRP A 235 12.28 -12.93 2.78
C TRP A 235 13.24 -14.11 2.59
N PRO A 236 13.67 -14.81 3.64
CA PRO A 236 14.61 -15.93 3.53
C PRO A 236 14.25 -16.96 2.46
N GLN A 237 12.98 -17.31 2.33
CA GLN A 237 12.50 -18.25 1.31
C GLN A 237 12.66 -17.74 -0.14
N ASP A 238 12.54 -16.43 -0.35
CA ASP A 238 12.79 -15.81 -1.65
C ASP A 238 14.31 -15.83 -1.95
N GLU A 239 15.11 -15.50 -0.95
CA GLU A 239 16.57 -15.39 -1.03
C GLU A 239 17.26 -16.74 -1.33
N GLU A 240 16.72 -17.83 -0.78
CA GLU A 240 17.14 -19.20 -1.05
C GLU A 240 16.94 -19.61 -2.53
N ILE A 241 16.06 -18.94 -3.25
CA ILE A 241 15.82 -19.16 -4.68
C ILE A 241 16.67 -18.20 -5.53
N LEU A 242 16.70 -16.93 -5.18
CA LEU A 242 17.32 -15.87 -5.97
C LEU A 242 18.85 -15.90 -5.93
N ILE A 243 19.43 -16.04 -4.73
CA ILE A 243 20.86 -15.90 -4.53
C ILE A 243 21.67 -17.03 -5.18
N PRO A 244 21.26 -18.31 -5.16
CA PRO A 244 21.93 -19.35 -5.89
C PRO A 244 21.99 -19.08 -7.40
N TYR A 245 20.90 -18.61 -8.00
CA TYR A 245 20.89 -18.21 -9.41
C TYR A 245 21.89 -17.10 -9.70
N PHE A 246 21.86 -16.05 -8.91
CA PHE A 246 22.81 -14.93 -9.01
C PHE A 246 24.27 -15.40 -8.88
N ASN A 247 24.56 -16.32 -7.98
CA ASN A 247 25.92 -16.86 -7.79
C ASN A 247 26.47 -17.58 -9.02
N GLU A 248 25.58 -18.17 -9.85
CA GLU A 248 25.91 -18.91 -11.05
C GLU A 248 25.98 -18.04 -12.31
N HIS A 249 25.57 -16.77 -12.25
CA HIS A 249 25.47 -15.82 -13.39
C HIS A 249 26.39 -14.62 -13.18
N PRO A 250 27.70 -14.71 -13.51
CA PRO A 250 28.67 -13.64 -13.26
C PRO A 250 28.42 -12.35 -14.05
N GLU A 251 27.64 -12.40 -15.13
CA GLU A 251 27.29 -11.28 -15.99
C GLU A 251 26.23 -10.37 -15.38
N MET A 252 25.53 -10.83 -14.31
CA MET A 252 24.45 -10.06 -13.73
C MET A 252 24.84 -9.44 -12.39
N LYS A 253 24.17 -8.35 -12.02
CA LYS A 253 24.22 -7.73 -10.70
C LYS A 253 22.95 -7.98 -9.92
N LEU A 254 23.07 -7.97 -8.60
CA LEU A 254 21.96 -8.11 -7.68
C LEU A 254 21.87 -6.88 -6.77
N ILE A 255 20.69 -6.26 -6.73
CA ILE A 255 20.32 -5.32 -5.67
C ILE A 255 19.26 -6.02 -4.82
N ILE A 256 19.53 -6.25 -3.55
CA ILE A 256 18.62 -6.92 -2.65
C ILE A 256 18.20 -5.99 -1.51
N ALA A 257 16.91 -5.74 -1.39
CA ALA A 257 16.30 -4.93 -0.35
C ALA A 257 15.37 -5.81 0.49
N PRO A 258 15.86 -6.42 1.58
CA PRO A 258 15.08 -7.34 2.40
C PRO A 258 13.95 -6.62 3.13
N HIS A 259 12.87 -7.34 3.42
CA HIS A 259 11.72 -6.80 4.17
C HIS A 259 12.08 -6.46 5.61
N GLU A 260 12.97 -7.21 6.21
CA GLU A 260 13.50 -7.00 7.55
C GLU A 260 15.02 -6.80 7.50
N ILE A 261 15.49 -5.68 8.08
CA ILE A 261 16.92 -5.27 8.02
C ILE A 261 17.64 -5.47 9.37
N HIS A 262 17.18 -6.42 10.19
CA HIS A 262 17.90 -6.76 11.41
C HIS A 262 19.19 -7.54 11.11
N ARG A 263 20.15 -7.46 12.03
CA ARG A 263 21.52 -7.93 11.82
C ARG A 263 21.59 -9.40 11.41
N GLU A 264 20.82 -10.25 12.04
CA GLU A 264 20.83 -11.71 11.80
C GLU A 264 20.38 -12.01 10.35
N HIS A 265 19.37 -11.30 9.83
CA HIS A 265 18.89 -11.49 8.47
C HIS A 265 19.91 -10.99 7.44
N LEU A 266 20.54 -9.83 7.69
CA LEU A 266 21.59 -9.35 6.78
C LEU A 266 22.78 -10.30 6.74
N MET A 267 23.22 -10.85 7.88
CA MET A 267 24.26 -11.87 7.94
C MET A 267 23.86 -13.17 7.22
N TYR A 268 22.58 -13.55 7.30
CA TYR A 268 22.06 -14.70 6.56
C TYR A 268 22.16 -14.48 5.04
N ILE A 269 21.74 -13.33 4.52
CA ILE A 269 21.90 -12.97 3.10
C ILE A 269 23.37 -13.04 2.69
N GLU A 270 24.26 -12.44 3.48
CA GLU A 270 25.70 -12.47 3.22
C GLU A 270 26.27 -13.89 3.19
N SER A 271 25.74 -14.80 4.02
CA SER A 271 26.17 -16.21 4.05
C SER A 271 25.80 -17.02 2.80
N LEU A 272 24.73 -16.62 2.11
CA LEU A 272 24.27 -17.23 0.86
C LEU A 272 25.06 -16.74 -0.36
N LEU A 273 25.63 -15.54 -0.27
CA LEU A 273 26.36 -14.91 -1.38
C LEU A 273 27.76 -15.51 -1.51
N LYS A 274 28.10 -15.96 -2.72
CA LYS A 274 29.45 -16.43 -3.09
C LYS A 274 30.25 -15.37 -3.85
N ARG A 275 29.61 -14.31 -4.28
CA ARG A 275 30.16 -13.21 -5.06
C ARG A 275 30.34 -11.97 -4.19
N PRO A 276 31.24 -11.04 -4.54
CA PRO A 276 31.53 -9.86 -3.75
C PRO A 276 30.28 -9.00 -3.50
N SER A 277 29.97 -8.74 -2.23
CA SER A 277 28.83 -7.93 -1.81
C SER A 277 29.25 -6.74 -0.95
N VAL A 278 28.35 -5.77 -0.82
CA VAL A 278 28.51 -4.61 0.07
C VAL A 278 27.14 -4.16 0.58
N ARG A 279 27.07 -3.62 1.78
CA ARG A 279 25.87 -2.97 2.31
C ARG A 279 25.81 -1.52 1.88
N LEU A 280 24.61 -1.02 1.64
CA LEU A 280 24.41 0.39 1.27
C LEU A 280 24.89 1.34 2.38
N SER A 281 24.68 0.99 3.65
CA SER A 281 25.15 1.78 4.79
C SER A 281 26.67 1.99 4.79
N ASP A 282 27.46 0.99 4.36
CA ASP A 282 28.90 1.08 4.24
C ASP A 282 29.30 1.95 3.04
N VAL A 283 28.62 1.79 1.92
CA VAL A 283 28.81 2.61 0.71
C VAL A 283 28.53 4.10 0.98
N MET A 284 27.54 4.40 1.81
CA MET A 284 27.23 5.79 2.19
C MET A 284 28.33 6.42 3.05
N GLN A 285 29.18 5.63 3.69
CA GLN A 285 30.36 6.10 4.42
C GLN A 285 31.60 6.19 3.51
N ASP A 286 31.78 5.21 2.64
CA ASP A 286 32.89 5.14 1.68
C ASP A 286 32.40 4.60 0.32
N LYS A 287 32.27 5.48 -0.65
CA LYS A 287 31.80 5.16 -2.00
C LYS A 287 32.77 4.27 -2.78
N SER A 288 34.04 4.18 -2.38
CA SER A 288 35.02 3.32 -3.04
C SER A 288 34.70 1.83 -2.84
N LEU A 289 33.96 1.48 -1.80
CA LEU A 289 33.56 0.10 -1.50
C LEU A 289 32.62 -0.53 -2.54
N LEU A 290 32.05 0.26 -3.45
CA LEU A 290 31.27 -0.24 -4.59
C LEU A 290 32.12 -0.93 -5.67
N GLU A 291 33.42 -0.61 -5.74
CA GLU A 291 34.30 -1.14 -6.79
C GLU A 291 34.44 -2.66 -6.66
N GLY A 292 34.28 -3.36 -7.78
CA GLY A 292 34.40 -4.82 -7.83
C GLY A 292 33.28 -5.57 -7.10
N LYS A 293 32.16 -4.89 -6.76
CA LYS A 293 31.00 -5.53 -6.13
C LYS A 293 29.94 -5.92 -7.15
N ASP A 294 29.34 -7.07 -6.92
CA ASP A 294 28.30 -7.65 -7.76
C ASP A 294 26.93 -7.66 -7.08
N CYS A 295 26.91 -7.61 -5.74
CA CYS A 295 25.69 -7.50 -4.96
C CYS A 295 25.69 -6.27 -4.05
N LEU A 296 24.60 -5.48 -4.10
CA LEU A 296 24.34 -4.36 -3.20
C LEU A 296 23.17 -4.70 -2.28
N ILE A 297 23.44 -4.82 -0.98
CA ILE A 297 22.43 -5.09 0.05
C ILE A 297 21.90 -3.76 0.58
N VAL A 298 20.61 -3.50 0.38
CA VAL A 298 19.95 -2.26 0.82
C VAL A 298 19.43 -2.43 2.25
N ASP A 299 20.21 -2.01 3.20
CA ASP A 299 19.93 -2.09 4.64
C ASP A 299 19.30 -0.82 5.21
N SER A 300 18.48 -0.14 4.39
CA SER A 300 17.74 1.07 4.77
C SER A 300 16.33 1.08 4.18
N PHE A 301 15.40 1.75 4.86
CA PHE A 301 14.02 1.87 4.38
C PHE A 301 13.80 3.12 3.51
N GLY A 302 12.78 3.04 2.63
CA GLY A 302 12.26 4.19 1.89
C GLY A 302 12.91 4.46 0.53
N LEU A 303 13.87 3.66 0.10
CA LEU A 303 14.55 3.81 -1.19
C LEU A 303 14.02 2.87 -2.28
N LEU A 304 13.40 1.75 -1.91
CA LEU A 304 13.07 0.64 -2.80
C LEU A 304 12.28 1.08 -4.05
N SER A 305 11.25 1.90 -3.87
CA SER A 305 10.44 2.40 -4.98
C SER A 305 11.22 3.22 -6.02
N SER A 306 12.34 3.87 -5.62
CA SER A 306 13.23 4.58 -6.54
C SER A 306 14.31 3.69 -7.13
N ILE A 307 14.70 2.63 -6.42
CA ILE A 307 15.75 1.70 -6.84
C ILE A 307 15.33 0.89 -8.08
N TYR A 308 14.06 0.55 -8.22
CA TYR A 308 13.56 -0.24 -9.37
C TYR A 308 13.88 0.37 -10.73
N ARG A 309 14.14 1.68 -10.83
CA ARG A 309 14.56 2.33 -12.08
C ARG A 309 15.89 1.83 -12.62
N TYR A 310 16.72 1.25 -11.77
CA TYR A 310 18.05 0.73 -12.11
C TYR A 310 18.04 -0.77 -12.44
N GLY A 311 16.88 -1.42 -12.38
CA GLY A 311 16.73 -2.84 -12.65
C GLY A 311 16.39 -3.17 -14.10
N THR A 312 16.83 -4.34 -14.52
CA THR A 312 16.40 -4.97 -15.77
C THR A 312 15.18 -5.87 -15.50
N ILE A 313 15.17 -6.55 -14.36
CA ILE A 313 14.11 -7.44 -13.88
C ILE A 313 13.88 -7.15 -12.40
N ALA A 314 12.63 -7.17 -11.97
CA ALA A 314 12.28 -7.09 -10.54
C ALA A 314 11.73 -8.41 -10.01
N TYR A 315 12.13 -8.77 -8.80
CA TYR A 315 11.48 -9.81 -8.01
C TYR A 315 10.82 -9.16 -6.77
N ILE A 316 9.56 -9.50 -6.52
CA ILE A 316 8.79 -9.00 -5.37
C ILE A 316 8.63 -10.11 -4.35
N GLY A 317 9.23 -9.93 -3.18
CA GLY A 317 9.24 -10.93 -2.12
C GLY A 317 7.92 -11.12 -1.40
N GLY A 318 7.91 -12.12 -0.52
CA GLY A 318 6.80 -12.50 0.33
C GLY A 318 5.85 -13.53 -0.25
N GLY A 319 5.99 -13.86 -1.54
CA GLY A 319 5.09 -14.77 -2.24
C GLY A 319 5.17 -16.23 -1.81
N PHE A 320 6.21 -16.65 -1.12
CA PHE A 320 6.29 -17.97 -0.48
C PHE A 320 5.78 -17.95 0.97
N GLY A 321 5.57 -16.76 1.54
CA GLY A 321 5.11 -16.54 2.92
C GLY A 321 3.65 -16.10 3.02
N ALA A 322 3.41 -14.93 3.60
CA ALA A 322 2.08 -14.38 3.86
C ALA A 322 1.38 -13.81 2.62
N GLY A 323 2.11 -13.57 1.53
CA GLY A 323 1.66 -12.96 0.28
C GLY A 323 2.65 -11.91 -0.21
N ILE A 324 2.57 -11.61 -1.50
CA ILE A 324 3.48 -10.68 -2.18
C ILE A 324 3.34 -9.24 -1.67
N HIS A 325 4.42 -8.48 -1.83
CA HIS A 325 4.41 -7.04 -1.65
C HIS A 325 3.91 -6.29 -2.89
N ASN A 326 4.11 -4.97 -2.96
CA ASN A 326 3.56 -4.12 -4.01
C ASN A 326 4.29 -4.31 -5.35
N THR A 327 3.65 -4.96 -6.32
CA THR A 327 4.18 -5.19 -7.66
C THR A 327 4.20 -3.93 -8.54
N LEU A 328 3.33 -2.95 -8.25
CA LEU A 328 3.20 -1.73 -9.06
C LEU A 328 4.43 -0.83 -8.96
N GLU A 329 5.15 -0.87 -7.82
CA GLU A 329 6.37 -0.06 -7.62
C GLU A 329 7.49 -0.42 -8.60
N ALA A 330 7.57 -1.69 -9.00
CA ALA A 330 8.49 -2.15 -10.02
C ALA A 330 7.91 -1.97 -11.44
N ALA A 331 6.66 -2.39 -11.64
CA ALA A 331 5.99 -2.36 -12.94
C ALA A 331 5.94 -0.96 -13.56
N VAL A 332 5.86 0.10 -12.74
CA VAL A 332 5.82 1.50 -13.20
C VAL A 332 7.07 1.93 -13.98
N TYR A 333 8.20 1.26 -13.76
CA TYR A 333 9.45 1.51 -14.48
C TYR A 333 9.55 0.78 -15.82
N GLY A 334 8.57 -0.06 -16.15
CA GLY A 334 8.56 -0.80 -17.40
C GLY A 334 9.55 -1.96 -17.43
N ILE A 335 9.70 -2.64 -16.30
CA ILE A 335 10.52 -3.86 -16.17
C ILE A 335 9.61 -5.03 -15.81
N PRO A 336 9.90 -6.27 -16.28
CA PRO A 336 9.14 -7.46 -15.90
C PRO A 336 9.24 -7.73 -14.41
N VAL A 337 8.14 -8.25 -13.83
CA VAL A 337 7.99 -8.43 -12.39
C VAL A 337 7.74 -9.89 -12.07
N LEU A 338 8.68 -10.54 -11.37
CA LEU A 338 8.55 -11.90 -10.87
C LEU A 338 8.12 -11.90 -9.40
N PHE A 339 7.40 -12.91 -8.99
CA PHE A 339 6.96 -13.08 -7.59
C PHE A 339 6.55 -14.53 -7.30
N GLY A 340 6.54 -14.90 -6.03
CA GLY A 340 6.15 -16.23 -5.59
C GLY A 340 4.63 -16.54 -5.71
N PRO A 341 4.20 -17.78 -5.40
CA PRO A 341 2.88 -18.31 -5.78
C PRO A 341 1.69 -17.74 -4.99
N ARG A 342 1.90 -17.06 -3.85
CA ARG A 342 0.79 -16.56 -3.02
C ARG A 342 0.36 -15.15 -3.41
N PHE A 343 -0.09 -14.96 -4.65
CA PHE A 343 -0.52 -13.67 -5.22
C PHE A 343 -2.04 -13.55 -5.47
N GLN A 344 -2.83 -14.61 -5.34
CA GLN A 344 -4.23 -14.67 -5.79
C GLN A 344 -5.15 -13.62 -5.16
N LYS A 345 -4.82 -13.13 -3.97
CA LYS A 345 -5.55 -12.06 -3.28
C LYS A 345 -5.28 -10.66 -3.85
N PHE A 346 -4.23 -10.51 -4.64
CA PHE A 346 -3.75 -9.24 -5.20
C PHE A 346 -4.24 -9.10 -6.64
N LYS A 347 -5.26 -8.24 -6.84
CA LYS A 347 -5.86 -8.03 -8.18
C LYS A 347 -4.82 -7.55 -9.18
N GLU A 348 -4.00 -6.59 -8.79
CA GLU A 348 -2.95 -6.00 -9.61
C GLU A 348 -1.93 -7.03 -10.12
N ALA A 349 -1.54 -8.00 -9.30
CA ALA A 349 -0.62 -9.06 -9.71
C ALA A 349 -1.26 -10.03 -10.70
N ARG A 350 -2.52 -10.40 -10.48
CA ARG A 350 -3.26 -11.25 -11.43
C ARG A 350 -3.45 -10.56 -12.79
N ASP A 351 -3.74 -9.28 -12.76
CA ASP A 351 -3.96 -8.52 -13.99
C ASP A 351 -2.62 -8.25 -14.70
N LEU A 352 -1.52 -8.06 -13.96
CA LEU A 352 -0.18 -7.94 -14.50
C LEU A 352 0.28 -9.23 -15.21
N ILE A 353 -0.08 -10.41 -14.66
CA ILE A 353 0.16 -11.71 -15.34
C ILE A 353 -0.61 -11.78 -16.66
N LYS A 354 -1.89 -11.40 -16.66
CA LYS A 354 -2.73 -11.46 -17.88
C LYS A 354 -2.19 -10.63 -19.04
N VAL A 355 -1.57 -9.49 -18.74
CA VAL A 355 -0.97 -8.63 -19.76
C VAL A 355 0.46 -9.03 -20.13
N GLY A 356 1.02 -10.06 -19.50
CA GLY A 356 2.36 -10.55 -19.79
C GLY A 356 3.49 -9.72 -19.17
N GLY A 357 3.18 -8.81 -18.23
CA GLY A 357 4.18 -7.99 -17.52
C GLY A 357 4.62 -8.57 -16.17
N GLY A 358 3.91 -9.59 -15.67
CA GLY A 358 4.20 -10.26 -14.40
C GLY A 358 4.24 -11.77 -14.52
N PHE A 359 5.06 -12.42 -13.71
CA PHE A 359 5.27 -13.87 -13.73
C PHE A 359 5.29 -14.42 -12.32
N SER A 360 4.48 -15.45 -12.07
CA SER A 360 4.52 -16.19 -10.81
C SER A 360 5.42 -17.39 -10.95
N VAL A 361 6.29 -17.62 -9.98
CA VAL A 361 7.20 -18.77 -9.90
C VAL A 361 6.94 -19.51 -8.60
N ALA A 362 6.70 -20.82 -8.67
CA ALA A 362 6.37 -21.64 -7.52
C ALA A 362 7.55 -22.46 -6.98
N SER A 363 8.66 -22.52 -7.73
CA SER A 363 9.86 -23.27 -7.37
C SER A 363 11.13 -22.57 -7.88
N LYS A 364 12.30 -23.08 -7.42
CA LYS A 364 13.60 -22.68 -7.96
C LYS A 364 13.71 -22.94 -9.45
N ASP A 365 13.25 -24.11 -9.92
CA ASP A 365 13.37 -24.49 -11.33
C ASP A 365 12.51 -23.58 -12.22
N GLU A 366 11.30 -23.23 -11.80
CA GLU A 366 10.46 -22.27 -12.51
C GLU A 366 11.09 -20.87 -12.53
N PHE A 367 11.71 -20.46 -11.45
CA PHE A 367 12.43 -19.18 -11.38
C PHE A 367 13.61 -19.17 -12.36
N VAL A 368 14.47 -20.22 -12.35
CA VAL A 368 15.59 -20.36 -13.27
C VAL A 368 15.11 -20.31 -14.72
N ALA A 369 14.14 -21.15 -15.08
CA ALA A 369 13.60 -21.20 -16.44
C ALA A 369 13.06 -19.83 -16.90
N LYS A 370 12.37 -19.08 -16.02
CA LYS A 370 11.84 -17.77 -16.38
C LYS A 370 12.92 -16.71 -16.49
N MET A 371 13.92 -16.74 -15.62
CA MET A 371 15.06 -15.82 -15.70
C MET A 371 15.86 -16.06 -16.98
N ASP A 372 16.15 -17.35 -17.30
CA ASP A 372 16.89 -17.71 -18.52
C ASP A 372 16.13 -17.28 -19.78
N GLU A 373 14.80 -17.47 -19.83
CA GLU A 373 13.97 -16.99 -20.92
C GLU A 373 14.08 -15.47 -21.10
N LEU A 374 13.90 -14.71 -20.01
CA LEU A 374 13.94 -13.24 -20.04
C LEU A 374 15.33 -12.70 -20.40
N LEU A 375 16.38 -13.33 -19.93
CA LEU A 375 17.75 -12.85 -20.16
C LEU A 375 18.31 -13.28 -21.52
N THR A 376 17.85 -14.42 -22.06
CA THR A 376 18.28 -14.92 -23.38
C THR A 376 17.58 -14.19 -24.52
N TYR A 377 16.28 -13.90 -24.39
CA TYR A 377 15.48 -13.31 -25.46
C TYR A 377 15.14 -11.84 -25.17
N ALA A 378 15.96 -10.94 -25.72
CA ALA A 378 15.84 -9.49 -25.48
C ALA A 378 14.45 -8.92 -25.86
N GLU A 379 13.82 -9.46 -26.90
CA GLU A 379 12.46 -9.09 -27.31
C GLU A 379 11.40 -9.52 -26.27
N VAL A 380 11.57 -10.68 -25.64
CA VAL A 380 10.65 -11.15 -24.56
C VAL A 380 10.78 -10.25 -23.33
N LEU A 381 12.02 -9.97 -22.93
CA LEU A 381 12.30 -9.05 -21.83
C LEU A 381 11.68 -7.68 -22.07
N LYS A 382 11.89 -7.11 -23.26
CA LYS A 382 11.38 -5.81 -23.67
C LYS A 382 9.84 -5.81 -23.68
N ALA A 383 9.21 -6.78 -24.32
CA ALA A 383 7.77 -6.88 -24.41
C ALA A 383 7.11 -7.00 -23.04
N ALA A 384 7.69 -7.81 -22.13
CA ALA A 384 7.21 -7.97 -20.77
C ALA A 384 7.31 -6.66 -19.96
N GLY A 385 8.44 -5.96 -20.09
CA GLY A 385 8.64 -4.65 -19.46
C GLY A 385 7.67 -3.60 -19.98
N GLU A 386 7.49 -3.51 -21.30
CA GLU A 386 6.53 -2.57 -21.93
C GLU A 386 5.10 -2.86 -21.46
N SER A 387 4.72 -4.14 -21.41
CA SER A 387 3.42 -4.57 -20.90
C SER A 387 3.20 -4.15 -19.43
N ALA A 388 4.22 -4.31 -18.59
CA ALA A 388 4.17 -3.88 -17.18
C ALA A 388 3.98 -2.37 -17.06
N GLY A 389 4.76 -1.59 -17.80
CA GLY A 389 4.68 -0.13 -17.78
C GLY A 389 3.35 0.41 -18.33
N GLN A 390 2.86 -0.16 -19.44
CA GLN A 390 1.58 0.20 -20.05
C GLN A 390 0.40 -0.16 -19.15
N PHE A 391 0.47 -1.30 -18.47
CA PHE A 391 -0.55 -1.70 -17.49
C PHE A 391 -0.69 -0.65 -16.38
N VAL A 392 0.42 -0.15 -15.83
CA VAL A 392 0.36 0.89 -14.79
C VAL A 392 -0.21 2.18 -15.36
N LYS A 393 0.28 2.65 -16.50
CA LYS A 393 -0.22 3.89 -17.13
C LYS A 393 -1.70 3.82 -17.49
N GLY A 394 -2.15 2.70 -18.05
CA GLY A 394 -3.53 2.51 -18.49
C GLY A 394 -4.56 2.41 -17.35
N ASN A 395 -4.12 2.11 -16.12
CA ASN A 395 -4.97 2.03 -14.93
C ASN A 395 -4.87 3.26 -14.01
N ALA A 396 -4.10 4.26 -14.38
CA ALA A 396 -3.97 5.51 -13.64
C ALA A 396 -5.12 6.49 -13.96
N GLY A 397 -5.24 7.55 -13.15
CA GLY A 397 -6.26 8.61 -13.31
C GLY A 397 -7.41 8.50 -12.30
N ALA A 398 -7.41 7.49 -11.46
CA ALA A 398 -8.45 7.28 -10.43
C ALA A 398 -8.57 8.50 -9.49
N THR A 399 -7.44 9.04 -9.05
CA THR A 399 -7.41 10.18 -8.12
C THR A 399 -8.05 11.43 -8.71
N ASP A 400 -7.72 11.77 -9.96
CA ASP A 400 -8.29 12.94 -10.63
C ASP A 400 -9.78 12.78 -10.94
N GLY A 401 -10.18 11.55 -11.35
CA GLY A 401 -11.59 11.24 -11.58
C GLY A 401 -12.41 11.38 -10.31
N ILE A 402 -11.96 10.79 -9.21
CA ILE A 402 -12.65 10.87 -7.91
C ILE A 402 -12.72 12.32 -7.43
N LEU A 403 -11.63 13.08 -7.53
CA LEU A 403 -11.56 14.44 -7.01
C LEU A 403 -12.60 15.37 -7.67
N LYS A 404 -12.88 15.19 -8.96
CA LYS A 404 -13.91 15.95 -9.68
C LYS A 404 -15.34 15.67 -9.21
N GLU A 405 -15.58 14.51 -8.61
CA GLU A 405 -16.92 14.12 -8.11
C GLU A 405 -17.09 14.35 -6.60
N LEU A 406 -16.02 14.72 -5.88
CA LEU A 406 -16.15 15.12 -4.50
C LEU A 406 -16.86 16.48 -4.41
N ALA A 407 -17.88 16.60 -3.57
CA ALA A 407 -18.54 17.86 -3.27
C ALA A 407 -17.69 18.68 -2.28
N LEU A 408 -16.64 19.35 -2.77
CA LEU A 408 -15.71 20.20 -2.02
C LEU A 408 -16.05 21.68 -2.22
#